data_a623a8b7090e1f996a0fc30801e11104
#
_entry.id   a623a8b7090e1f996a0fc30801e11104
#
_cell.length_a   1.000
_cell.length_b   1.000
_cell.length_c   1.000
_cell.angle_alpha   90.00
_cell.angle_beta   90.00
_cell.angle_gamma   90.00
#
_symmetry.space_group_name_H-M   'P 1'
#
loop_
_entity.id
_entity.type
_entity.pdbx_description
1 polymer ?
#
loop_
_entity_poly.entity_id
_entity_poly.type
_entity_poly.pdbx_seq_one_letter_code
_entity_poly.pdbx_strand_id
1 'polypeptide(L)'
;MTTQEILEAARAARSALGLSSGEVRRAALLGMAEALCSPARQQAILEANAADLEAARGHISEVMLDRLALTQERISAMAKGIREVADLPDPVGKVLRRVERPNGLVIEKTAVPMG
;
A
#
# COMPACT_ATOMS: atom_id res chain seq x y z
N MET A 1 -9.63 -17.10 -6.37
CA MET A 1 -8.41 -16.49 -6.98
C MET A 1 -7.19 -17.18 -6.38
N THR A 2 -6.37 -17.78 -7.21
CA THR A 2 -5.12 -18.45 -6.76
C THR A 2 -4.03 -17.40 -6.52
N THR A 3 -2.99 -17.77 -5.77
CA THR A 3 -1.81 -16.89 -5.57
C THR A 3 -1.18 -16.47 -6.89
N GLN A 4 -1.11 -17.39 -7.85
CA GLN A 4 -0.56 -17.10 -9.17
C GLN A 4 -1.37 -16.04 -9.93
N GLU A 5 -2.69 -16.15 -9.94
CA GLU A 5 -3.60 -15.16 -10.57
C GLU A 5 -3.45 -13.78 -9.93
N ILE A 6 -3.27 -13.70 -8.60
CA ILE A 6 -3.02 -12.43 -7.89
C ILE A 6 -1.69 -11.82 -8.34
N LEU A 7 -0.63 -12.62 -8.43
CA LEU A 7 0.69 -12.15 -8.85
C LEU A 7 0.70 -11.70 -10.32
N GLU A 8 0.00 -12.41 -11.20
CA GLU A 8 -0.14 -12.04 -12.61
C GLU A 8 -0.93 -10.73 -12.77
N ALA A 9 -2.01 -10.55 -12.02
CA ALA A 9 -2.78 -9.31 -12.01
C ALA A 9 -1.94 -8.12 -11.49
N ALA A 10 -1.17 -8.30 -10.42
CA ALA A 10 -0.26 -7.30 -9.90
C ALA A 10 0.84 -6.94 -10.93
N ARG A 11 1.41 -7.93 -11.62
CA ARG A 11 2.39 -7.72 -12.69
C ARG A 11 1.80 -6.93 -13.86
N ALA A 12 0.57 -7.23 -14.26
CA ALA A 12 -0.12 -6.49 -15.32
C ALA A 12 -0.40 -5.02 -14.96
N ALA A 13 -0.69 -4.74 -13.69
CA ALA A 13 -0.96 -3.40 -13.19
C ALA A 13 0.31 -2.52 -13.05
N ARG A 14 1.51 -3.13 -13.03
CA ARG A 14 2.78 -2.46 -12.75
C ARG A 14 3.04 -1.26 -13.65
N SER A 15 2.84 -1.40 -14.96
CA SER A 15 3.13 -0.34 -15.94
C SER A 15 2.18 0.85 -15.75
N ALA A 16 0.90 0.58 -15.60
CA ALA A 16 -0.10 1.63 -15.38
C ALA A 16 0.16 2.42 -14.09
N LEU A 17 0.51 1.71 -13.02
CA LEU A 17 0.83 2.34 -11.73
C LEU A 17 2.13 3.17 -11.82
N GLY A 18 3.17 2.65 -12.48
CA GLY A 18 4.45 3.35 -12.64
C GLY A 18 4.35 4.63 -13.47
N LEU A 19 3.42 4.69 -14.42
CA LEU A 19 3.16 5.86 -15.27
C LEU A 19 2.11 6.82 -14.66
N SER A 20 1.44 6.46 -13.58
CA SER A 20 0.47 7.32 -12.91
C SER A 20 1.15 8.54 -12.28
N SER A 21 0.40 9.63 -12.14
CA SER A 21 0.89 10.83 -11.44
C SER A 21 0.94 10.62 -9.92
N GLY A 22 1.74 11.45 -9.22
CA GLY A 22 1.75 11.47 -7.76
C GLY A 22 0.39 11.79 -7.16
N GLU A 23 -0.40 12.64 -7.78
CA GLU A 23 -1.77 12.95 -7.37
C GLU A 23 -2.69 11.73 -7.42
N VAL A 24 -2.60 10.94 -8.50
CA VAL A 24 -3.37 9.70 -8.66
C VAL A 24 -2.97 8.68 -7.59
N ARG A 25 -1.68 8.50 -7.33
CA ARG A 25 -1.20 7.59 -6.27
C ARG A 25 -1.64 8.05 -4.88
N ARG A 26 -1.55 9.34 -4.60
CA ARG A 26 -2.03 9.92 -3.35
C ARG A 26 -3.54 9.74 -3.18
N ALA A 27 -4.33 10.02 -4.21
CA ALA A 27 -5.78 9.82 -4.18
C ALA A 27 -6.15 8.35 -3.94
N ALA A 28 -5.43 7.40 -4.54
CA ALA A 28 -5.63 5.97 -4.30
C ALA A 28 -5.37 5.59 -2.85
N LEU A 29 -4.27 6.08 -2.23
CA LEU A 29 -3.98 5.84 -0.82
C LEU A 29 -5.07 6.41 0.09
N LEU A 30 -5.53 7.63 -0.16
CA LEU A 30 -6.61 8.24 0.61
C LEU A 30 -7.92 7.46 0.48
N GLY A 31 -8.26 7.00 -0.73
CA GLY A 31 -9.42 6.13 -0.96
C GLY A 31 -9.32 4.79 -0.21
N MET A 32 -8.12 4.21 -0.13
CA MET A 32 -7.89 3.00 0.69
C MET A 32 -8.12 3.28 2.18
N ALA A 33 -7.60 4.40 2.69
CA ALA A 33 -7.81 4.79 4.09
C ALA A 33 -9.30 5.05 4.41
N GLU A 34 -10.02 5.71 3.51
CA GLU A 34 -11.47 5.92 3.65
C GLU A 34 -12.24 4.60 3.63
N ALA A 35 -11.86 3.68 2.75
CA ALA A 35 -12.47 2.36 2.69
C ALA A 35 -12.32 1.58 4.00
N LEU A 36 -11.15 1.65 4.65
CA LEU A 36 -10.93 1.04 5.96
C LEU A 36 -11.73 1.72 7.08
N CYS A 37 -12.02 3.01 6.94
CA CYS A 37 -12.81 3.76 7.92
C CYS A 37 -14.33 3.64 7.71
N SER A 38 -14.79 3.07 6.60
CA SER A 38 -16.23 2.87 6.35
C SER A 38 -16.82 1.89 7.37
N PRO A 39 -17.89 2.26 8.11
CA PRO A 39 -18.45 1.39 9.13
C PRO A 39 -18.87 0.01 8.64
N ALA A 40 -19.50 -0.06 7.47
CA ALA A 40 -19.92 -1.34 6.88
C ALA A 40 -18.73 -2.23 6.51
N ARG A 41 -17.63 -1.65 6.01
CA ARG A 41 -16.42 -2.41 5.67
C ARG A 41 -15.65 -2.83 6.91
N GLN A 42 -15.56 -1.95 7.93
CA GLN A 42 -14.96 -2.32 9.21
C GLN A 42 -15.69 -3.50 9.84
N GLN A 43 -17.02 -3.47 9.85
CA GLN A 43 -17.83 -4.56 10.37
C GLN A 43 -17.53 -5.87 9.65
N ALA A 44 -17.54 -5.87 8.33
CA ALA A 44 -17.22 -7.06 7.52
C ALA A 44 -15.80 -7.60 7.79
N ILE A 45 -14.80 -6.71 7.95
CA ILE A 45 -13.43 -7.10 8.28
C ILE A 45 -13.37 -7.73 9.68
N LEU A 46 -14.03 -7.15 10.66
CA LEU A 46 -14.03 -7.66 12.04
C LEU A 46 -14.75 -9.02 12.14
N GLU A 47 -15.85 -9.20 11.42
CA GLU A 47 -16.55 -10.49 11.35
C GLU A 47 -15.69 -11.58 10.72
N ALA A 48 -15.04 -11.30 9.59
CA ALA A 48 -14.12 -12.23 8.95
C ALA A 48 -12.92 -12.56 9.86
N ASN A 49 -12.35 -11.54 10.52
CA ASN A 49 -11.23 -11.72 11.44
C ASN A 49 -11.62 -12.55 12.68
N ALA A 50 -12.83 -12.40 13.19
CA ALA A 50 -13.32 -13.23 14.30
C ALA A 50 -13.39 -14.73 13.91
N ALA A 51 -13.84 -15.03 12.69
CA ALA A 51 -13.86 -16.39 12.17
C ALA A 51 -12.43 -16.95 11.97
N ASP A 52 -11.50 -16.13 11.47
CA ASP A 52 -10.10 -16.51 11.29
C ASP A 52 -9.42 -16.79 12.64
N LEU A 53 -9.67 -15.98 13.66
CA LEU A 53 -9.16 -16.18 15.02
C LEU A 53 -9.66 -17.48 15.63
N GLU A 54 -10.94 -17.80 15.46
CA GLU A 54 -11.51 -19.04 15.97
C GLU A 54 -10.89 -20.25 15.28
N ALA A 55 -10.72 -20.19 13.96
CA ALA A 55 -10.07 -21.25 13.19
C ALA A 55 -8.58 -21.44 13.56
N ALA A 56 -7.91 -20.36 13.94
CA ALA A 56 -6.48 -20.38 14.28
C ALA A 56 -6.20 -20.87 15.72
N ARG A 57 -7.21 -20.88 16.60
CA ARG A 57 -7.05 -21.33 18.00
C ARG A 57 -6.51 -22.76 18.08
N GLY A 58 -5.49 -22.97 18.90
CA GLY A 58 -4.83 -24.26 19.05
C GLY A 58 -3.88 -24.65 17.90
N HIS A 59 -3.81 -23.85 16.84
CA HIS A 59 -2.90 -24.07 15.71
C HIS A 59 -1.70 -23.11 15.70
N ILE A 60 -1.85 -21.94 16.31
CA ILE A 60 -0.79 -20.93 16.44
C ILE A 60 -0.64 -20.49 17.90
N SER A 61 0.50 -19.87 18.24
CA SER A 61 0.77 -19.37 19.59
C SER A 61 -0.12 -18.17 19.95
N GLU A 62 -0.30 -17.90 21.24
CA GLU A 62 -1.05 -16.73 21.73
C GLU A 62 -0.49 -15.41 21.20
N VAL A 63 0.83 -15.30 21.06
CA VAL A 63 1.48 -14.11 20.47
C VAL A 63 1.08 -13.93 19.01
N MET A 64 0.96 -15.02 18.26
CA MET A 64 0.52 -14.97 16.86
C MET A 64 -0.99 -14.70 16.75
N LEU A 65 -1.79 -15.19 17.68
CA LEU A 65 -3.22 -14.85 17.77
C LEU A 65 -3.42 -13.35 18.02
N ASP A 66 -2.65 -12.75 18.94
CA ASP A 66 -2.71 -11.29 19.15
C ASP A 66 -2.32 -10.50 17.91
N ARG A 67 -1.31 -10.96 17.16
CA ARG A 67 -0.91 -10.32 15.90
C ARG A 67 -1.96 -10.47 14.79
N LEU A 68 -2.68 -11.59 14.77
CA LEU A 68 -3.78 -11.83 13.83
C LEU A 68 -5.01 -10.99 14.18
N ALA A 69 -5.25 -10.71 15.47
CA ALA A 69 -6.45 -10.04 15.94
C ALA A 69 -6.54 -8.59 15.43
N LEU A 70 -7.67 -8.24 14.85
CA LEU A 70 -8.03 -6.87 14.49
C LEU A 70 -9.06 -6.32 15.47
N THR A 71 -8.93 -5.04 15.78
CA THR A 71 -9.92 -4.24 16.51
C THR A 71 -10.23 -2.99 15.69
N GLN A 72 -11.28 -2.29 16.04
CA GLN A 72 -11.61 -1.02 15.40
C GLN A 72 -10.44 -0.02 15.51
N GLU A 73 -9.77 0.01 16.67
CA GLU A 73 -8.59 0.86 16.89
C GLU A 73 -7.41 0.47 16.00
N ARG A 74 -7.15 -0.83 15.85
CA ARG A 74 -6.09 -1.33 14.96
C ARG A 74 -6.37 -0.99 13.51
N ILE A 75 -7.62 -1.14 13.03
CA ILE A 75 -8.02 -0.76 11.68
C ILE A 75 -7.89 0.75 11.47
N SER A 76 -8.32 1.54 12.44
CA SER A 76 -8.18 3.01 12.40
C SER A 76 -6.71 3.44 12.38
N ALA A 77 -5.84 2.78 13.11
CA ALA A 77 -4.40 3.02 13.09
C ALA A 77 -3.77 2.66 11.72
N MET A 78 -4.23 1.59 11.08
CA MET A 78 -3.82 1.25 9.71
C MET A 78 -4.22 2.36 8.72
N ALA A 79 -5.47 2.84 8.79
CA ALA A 79 -5.94 3.94 7.94
C ALA A 79 -5.14 5.23 8.18
N LYS A 80 -4.79 5.52 9.44
CA LYS A 80 -3.92 6.65 9.78
C LYS A 80 -2.53 6.49 9.14
N GLY A 81 -1.91 5.32 9.25
CA GLY A 81 -0.61 5.04 8.64
C GLY A 81 -0.63 5.22 7.11
N ILE A 82 -1.72 4.81 6.44
CA ILE A 82 -1.89 5.03 4.99
C ILE A 82 -1.94 6.53 4.67
N ARG A 83 -2.65 7.34 5.47
CA ARG A 83 -2.70 8.79 5.28
C ARG A 83 -1.33 9.45 5.49
N GLU A 84 -0.59 9.01 6.50
CA GLU A 84 0.79 9.48 6.74
C GLU A 84 1.70 9.19 5.54
N VAL A 85 1.58 8.01 4.91
CA VAL A 85 2.30 7.69 3.68
C VAL A 85 1.84 8.56 2.51
N ALA A 86 0.53 8.84 2.39
CA ALA A 86 0.00 9.72 1.35
C ALA A 86 0.51 11.16 1.45
N ASP A 87 0.89 11.61 2.64
CA ASP A 87 1.43 12.95 2.88
C ASP A 87 2.96 13.04 2.70
N LEU A 88 3.65 11.92 2.49
CA LEU A 88 5.06 11.93 2.17
C LEU A 88 5.33 12.53 0.78
N PRO A 89 6.48 13.21 0.59
CA PRO A 89 6.89 13.68 -0.73
C PRO A 89 7.00 12.52 -1.72
N ASP A 90 6.43 12.69 -2.91
CA ASP A 90 6.52 11.67 -3.97
C ASP A 90 7.97 11.56 -4.48
N PRO A 91 8.64 10.42 -4.35
CA PRO A 91 10.00 10.24 -4.82
C PRO A 91 10.11 10.00 -6.34
N VAL A 92 9.00 9.64 -7.01
CA VAL A 92 9.02 9.28 -8.42
C VAL A 92 9.27 10.51 -9.29
N GLY A 93 10.25 10.40 -10.18
CA GLY A 93 10.65 11.48 -11.06
C GLY A 93 11.55 12.55 -10.43
N LYS A 94 11.93 12.39 -9.16
CA LYS A 94 12.86 13.33 -8.50
C LYS A 94 14.24 13.27 -9.18
N VAL A 95 14.72 14.40 -9.66
CA VAL A 95 16.09 14.53 -10.18
C VAL A 95 17.06 14.56 -9.02
N LEU A 96 17.91 13.54 -8.93
CA LEU A 96 18.91 13.37 -7.87
C LEU A 96 20.23 14.07 -8.21
N ARG A 97 20.55 14.13 -9.50
CA ARG A 97 21.76 14.79 -10.02
C ARG A 97 21.54 15.20 -11.47
N ARG A 98 22.01 16.38 -11.83
CA ARG A 98 22.04 16.89 -13.20
C ARG A 98 23.47 17.29 -13.54
N VAL A 99 23.94 16.90 -14.72
CA VAL A 99 25.28 17.25 -15.24
C VAL A 99 25.11 17.73 -16.68
N GLU A 100 25.64 18.89 -16.96
CA GLU A 100 25.77 19.44 -18.30
C GLU A 100 27.18 19.16 -18.81
N ARG A 101 27.29 18.62 -20.02
CA ARG A 101 28.56 18.35 -20.67
C ARG A 101 28.94 19.47 -21.63
N PRO A 102 30.25 19.69 -21.92
CA PRO A 102 30.68 20.78 -22.82
C PRO A 102 30.08 20.72 -24.23
N ASN A 103 29.64 19.53 -24.68
CA ASN A 103 28.97 19.32 -25.97
C ASN A 103 27.47 19.62 -25.96
N GLY A 104 26.94 20.16 -24.84
CA GLY A 104 25.51 20.48 -24.66
C GLY A 104 24.64 19.30 -24.21
N LEU A 105 25.22 18.11 -24.01
CA LEU A 105 24.46 16.97 -23.50
C LEU A 105 24.12 17.18 -22.02
N VAL A 106 22.84 17.02 -21.68
CA VAL A 106 22.32 17.04 -20.31
C VAL A 106 22.06 15.62 -19.83
N ILE A 107 22.69 15.24 -18.74
CA ILE A 107 22.52 13.92 -18.10
C ILE A 107 21.82 14.11 -16.76
N GLU A 108 20.73 13.41 -16.53
CA GLU A 108 20.00 13.43 -15.26
C GLU A 108 19.94 12.04 -14.64
N LYS A 109 20.23 11.96 -13.34
CA LYS A 109 19.95 10.80 -12.50
C LYS A 109 18.59 11.03 -11.82
N THR A 110 17.62 10.22 -12.20
CA THR A 110 16.23 10.38 -11.76
C THR A 110 15.75 9.15 -11.00
N ALA A 111 15.00 9.36 -9.90
CA ALA A 111 14.36 8.28 -9.19
C ALA A 111 13.20 7.70 -10.00
N VAL A 112 13.13 6.37 -10.06
CA VAL A 112 12.10 5.62 -10.80
C VAL A 112 11.36 4.67 -9.88
N PRO A 113 10.10 4.28 -10.21
CA PRO A 113 9.38 3.27 -9.45
C PRO A 113 10.12 1.94 -9.43
N MET A 114 10.08 1.24 -8.30
CA MET A 114 10.78 -0.03 -8.14
C MET A 114 9.94 -1.26 -8.55
N GLY A 115 8.71 -1.05 -8.88
CA GLY A 115 7.84 -2.11 -9.35
C GLY A 115 6.52 -2.24 -8.72
#